data_aff8c7848d6414904e5e3397f74d8620
#
_entry.id   aff8c7848d6414904e5e3397f74d8620
#
_cell.length_a   1.000
_cell.length_b   1.000
_cell.length_c   1.000
_cell.angle_alpha   90.00
_cell.angle_beta   90.00
_cell.angle_gamma   90.00
#
_symmetry.space_group_name_H-M   'P 1'
#
loop_
_entity.id
_entity.type
_entity.pdbx_description
1 polymer ?
#
loop_
_entity_poly.entity_id
_entity_poly.type
_entity_poly.pdbx_seq_one_letter_code
_entity_poly.pdbx_strand_id
1 'polypeptide(L)'
;IAQCFLRIAEGLSHKSNFIRYTYREEMVMDGVENCLKAIENYNIEAATRTGKPNAFAYFTQIVWYAFLRRIAKEKKQQDIKLKYLTKSGIENFVSNEHGDDMSVQVMDAFVDTLRSRIEKVRHVDAEVKELVVEEKKKRKVTLADSNLSEFLE
;
A
#
# COMPACT_ATOMS: atom_id res chain seq x y z
N ILE A 1 8.46 23.44 13.53
CA ILE A 1 8.88 22.12 13.02
C ILE A 1 7.68 21.40 12.41
N ALA A 2 6.57 21.18 13.14
CA ALA A 2 5.39 20.47 12.62
C ALA A 2 4.82 21.07 11.32
N GLN A 3 4.79 22.40 11.19
CA GLN A 3 4.38 23.07 9.96
C GLN A 3 5.31 22.76 8.76
N CYS A 4 6.61 22.57 9.01
CA CYS A 4 7.54 22.17 7.96
C CYS A 4 7.22 20.76 7.47
N PHE A 5 6.94 19.83 8.38
CA PHE A 5 6.55 18.46 8.02
C PHE A 5 5.22 18.44 7.27
N LEU A 6 4.26 19.25 7.68
CA LEU A 6 2.98 19.38 6.98
C LEU A 6 3.20 19.84 5.54
N ARG A 7 4.00 20.88 5.29
CA ARG A 7 4.31 21.34 3.92
C ARG A 7 5.02 20.29 3.07
N ILE A 8 5.93 19.51 3.68
CA ILE A 8 6.59 18.39 2.99
C ILE A 8 5.56 17.32 2.59
N ALA A 9 4.69 16.94 3.52
CA ALA A 9 3.69 15.92 3.29
C ALA A 9 2.63 16.37 2.28
N GLU A 10 2.14 17.59 2.37
CA GLU A 10 1.23 18.19 1.39
C GLU A 10 1.86 18.23 0.00
N GLY A 11 3.08 18.76 -0.13
CA GLY A 11 3.80 18.81 -1.40
C GLY A 11 3.99 17.43 -2.02
N LEU A 12 4.27 16.41 -1.19
CA LEU A 12 4.40 15.03 -1.65
C LEU A 12 3.06 14.44 -2.08
N SER A 13 1.97 14.75 -1.38
CA SER A 13 0.62 14.24 -1.65
C SER A 13 0.07 14.68 -3.01
N HIS A 14 0.57 15.78 -3.57
CA HIS A 14 0.16 16.27 -4.89
C HIS A 14 0.89 15.58 -6.06
N LYS A 15 1.87 14.71 -5.79
CA LYS A 15 2.50 13.94 -6.87
C LYS A 15 1.51 12.97 -7.50
N SER A 16 1.69 12.68 -8.79
CA SER A 16 0.84 11.80 -9.60
C SER A 16 0.55 10.45 -8.94
N ASN A 17 1.50 9.94 -8.16
CA ASN A 17 1.38 8.66 -7.45
C ASN A 17 0.38 8.69 -6.30
N PHE A 18 0.08 9.86 -5.74
CA PHE A 18 -0.71 10.00 -4.50
C PHE A 18 -1.98 10.84 -4.65
N ILE A 19 -2.05 11.70 -5.67
CA ILE A 19 -3.14 12.68 -5.85
C ILE A 19 -4.54 12.05 -6.00
N ARG A 20 -4.62 10.80 -6.47
CA ARG A 20 -5.90 10.12 -6.77
C ARG A 20 -6.51 9.38 -5.59
N TYR A 21 -5.84 9.34 -4.44
CA TYR A 21 -6.38 8.63 -3.27
C TYR A 21 -7.39 9.49 -2.52
N THR A 22 -8.54 8.93 -2.18
CA THR A 22 -9.62 9.60 -1.42
C THR A 22 -9.20 9.91 0.02
N TYR A 23 -8.29 9.10 0.59
CA TYR A 23 -7.74 9.24 1.94
C TYR A 23 -6.40 10.00 1.96
N ARG A 24 -6.24 10.96 1.04
CA ARG A 24 -5.00 11.76 0.93
C ARG A 24 -4.70 12.58 2.19
N GLU A 25 -5.73 13.12 2.84
CA GLU A 25 -5.59 13.91 4.06
C GLU A 25 -5.04 13.05 5.21
N GLU A 26 -5.57 11.84 5.36
CA GLU A 26 -5.06 10.89 6.35
C GLU A 26 -3.62 10.46 6.05
N MET A 27 -3.25 10.33 4.77
CA MET A 27 -1.86 10.07 4.39
C MET A 27 -0.94 11.19 4.84
N VAL A 28 -1.35 12.46 4.64
CA VAL A 28 -0.59 13.64 5.06
C VAL A 28 -0.41 13.64 6.57
N MET A 29 -1.48 13.40 7.33
CA MET A 29 -1.43 13.36 8.80
C MET A 29 -0.55 12.21 9.32
N ASP A 30 -0.65 11.02 8.74
CA ASP A 30 0.24 9.89 9.04
C ASP A 30 1.71 10.24 8.76
N GLY A 31 1.97 10.97 7.69
CA GLY A 31 3.30 11.47 7.35
C GLY A 31 3.87 12.41 8.40
N VAL A 32 3.07 13.39 8.85
CA VAL A 32 3.46 14.34 9.89
C VAL A 32 3.71 13.63 11.23
N GLU A 33 2.82 12.72 11.63
CA GLU A 33 2.96 11.93 12.86
C GLU A 33 4.26 11.12 12.86
N ASN A 34 4.57 10.43 11.77
CA ASN A 34 5.80 9.65 11.65
C ASN A 34 7.05 10.54 11.65
N CYS A 35 7.00 11.74 11.06
CA CYS A 35 8.11 12.69 11.13
C CYS A 35 8.35 13.17 12.56
N LEU A 36 7.28 13.49 13.32
CA LEU A 36 7.39 13.90 14.71
C LEU A 36 8.03 12.81 15.58
N LYS A 37 7.63 11.55 15.39
CA LYS A 37 8.23 10.39 16.09
C LYS A 37 9.69 10.15 15.71
N ALA A 38 10.10 10.55 14.51
CA ALA A 38 11.44 10.31 13.99
C ALA A 38 12.43 11.46 14.26
N ILE A 39 11.99 12.57 14.86
CA ILE A 39 12.87 13.72 15.12
C ILE A 39 14.07 13.32 15.98
N GLU A 40 13.84 12.55 17.03
CA GLU A 40 14.89 12.12 17.96
C GLU A 40 15.92 11.19 17.32
N ASN A 41 15.53 10.50 16.26
CA ASN A 41 16.39 9.58 15.53
C ASN A 41 17.23 10.26 14.43
N TYR A 42 17.02 11.56 14.19
CA TYR A 42 17.77 12.29 13.19
C TYR A 42 19.15 12.64 13.69
N ASN A 43 20.17 12.00 13.13
CA ASN A 43 21.57 12.30 13.46
C ASN A 43 22.13 13.36 12.47
N ILE A 44 22.49 14.52 13.04
CA ILE A 44 23.09 15.64 12.29
C ILE A 44 24.51 15.33 11.84
N GLU A 45 25.22 14.48 12.60
CA GLU A 45 26.61 14.10 12.31
C GLU A 45 26.73 12.93 11.33
N ALA A 46 25.59 12.29 10.99
CA ALA A 46 25.61 11.17 10.05
C ALA A 46 26.12 11.61 8.68
N ALA A 47 27.22 11.00 8.26
CA ALA A 47 27.80 11.23 6.95
C ALA A 47 26.81 10.83 5.85
N THR A 48 26.29 11.82 5.13
CA THR A 48 25.53 11.59 3.90
C THR A 48 26.50 11.44 2.74
N ARG A 49 26.04 10.86 1.62
CA ARG A 49 26.84 10.76 0.37
C ARG A 49 27.47 12.09 -0.06
N THR A 50 26.87 13.22 0.31
CA THR A 50 27.32 14.57 -0.01
C THR A 50 28.15 15.23 1.07
N GLY A 51 28.42 14.53 2.19
CA GLY A 51 29.19 15.07 3.33
C GLY A 51 28.43 16.14 4.14
N LYS A 52 27.17 16.46 3.77
CA LYS A 52 26.34 17.45 4.47
C LYS A 52 25.03 16.82 4.92
N PRO A 53 24.57 17.06 6.16
CA PRO A 53 23.29 16.55 6.64
C PRO A 53 22.14 17.14 5.82
N ASN A 54 21.22 16.28 5.37
CA ASN A 54 20.06 16.69 4.59
C ASN A 54 18.77 16.26 5.29
N ALA A 55 18.32 17.07 6.23
CA ALA A 55 17.08 16.84 6.97
C ALA A 55 15.86 16.75 6.05
N PHE A 56 15.80 17.57 5.00
CA PHE A 56 14.67 17.56 4.06
C PHE A 56 14.52 16.20 3.38
N ALA A 57 15.63 15.63 2.86
CA ALA A 57 15.60 14.33 2.22
C ALA A 57 15.20 13.21 3.21
N TYR A 58 15.73 13.27 4.44
CA TYR A 58 15.41 12.30 5.50
C TYR A 58 13.92 12.29 5.83
N PHE A 59 13.33 13.45 6.13
CA PHE A 59 11.92 13.54 6.47
C PHE A 59 11.00 13.28 5.27
N THR A 60 11.38 13.67 4.06
CA THR A 60 10.65 13.33 2.84
C THR A 60 10.55 11.82 2.65
N GLN A 61 11.62 11.09 2.93
CA GLN A 61 11.63 9.62 2.85
C GLN A 61 10.71 8.99 3.90
N ILE A 62 10.66 9.53 5.12
CA ILE A 62 9.75 9.07 6.17
C ILE A 62 8.29 9.26 5.74
N VAL A 63 7.95 10.45 5.19
CA VAL A 63 6.61 10.72 4.66
C VAL A 63 6.25 9.75 3.54
N TRP A 64 7.18 9.49 2.63
CA TRP A 64 6.98 8.53 1.54
C TRP A 64 6.60 7.14 2.06
N TYR A 65 7.36 6.61 3.01
CA TYR A 65 7.05 5.30 3.61
C TYR A 65 5.76 5.31 4.44
N ALA A 66 5.40 6.43 5.07
CA ALA A 66 4.11 6.56 5.74
C ALA A 66 2.95 6.44 4.75
N PHE A 67 3.05 7.09 3.59
CA PHE A 67 2.06 7.00 2.52
C PHE A 67 1.91 5.57 1.99
N LEU A 68 3.01 4.88 1.72
CA LEU A 68 2.97 3.48 1.26
C LEU A 68 2.32 2.56 2.30
N ARG A 69 2.60 2.77 3.59
CA ARG A 69 1.98 1.99 4.68
C ARG A 69 0.46 2.24 4.76
N ARG A 70 0.01 3.49 4.61
CA ARG A 70 -1.42 3.81 4.57
C ARG A 70 -2.10 3.14 3.39
N ILE A 71 -1.53 3.25 2.18
CA ILE A 71 -2.07 2.58 0.99
C ILE A 71 -2.20 1.08 1.20
N ALA A 72 -1.18 0.43 1.74
CA ALA A 72 -1.23 -1.00 2.03
C ALA A 72 -2.31 -1.35 3.07
N LYS A 73 -2.48 -0.52 4.12
CA LYS A 73 -3.52 -0.68 5.13
C LYS A 73 -4.91 -0.56 4.52
N GLU A 74 -5.17 0.46 3.70
CA GLU A 74 -6.46 0.68 3.04
C GLU A 74 -6.79 -0.45 2.05
N LYS A 75 -5.82 -0.91 1.25
CA LYS A 75 -6.00 -2.08 0.38
C LYS A 75 -6.39 -3.32 1.20
N LYS A 76 -5.69 -3.59 2.29
CA LYS A 76 -6.02 -4.72 3.17
C LYS A 76 -7.44 -4.61 3.75
N GLN A 77 -7.86 -3.40 4.13
CA GLN A 77 -9.23 -3.17 4.62
C GLN A 77 -10.27 -3.41 3.54
N GLN A 78 -10.02 -2.97 2.31
CA GLN A 78 -10.89 -3.24 1.17
C GLN A 78 -11.01 -4.73 0.90
N ASP A 79 -9.90 -5.48 0.92
CA ASP A 79 -9.90 -6.94 0.75
C ASP A 79 -10.70 -7.65 1.84
N ILE A 80 -10.58 -7.20 3.10
CA ILE A 80 -11.35 -7.76 4.21
C ILE A 80 -12.84 -7.49 4.00
N LYS A 81 -13.22 -6.27 3.62
CA LYS A 81 -14.62 -5.91 3.34
C LYS A 81 -15.19 -6.77 2.20
N LEU A 82 -14.45 -6.93 1.10
CA LEU A 82 -14.86 -7.77 -0.03
C LEU A 82 -15.04 -9.23 0.38
N LYS A 83 -14.09 -9.79 1.13
CA LYS A 83 -14.18 -11.16 1.65
C LYS A 83 -15.37 -11.34 2.59
N TYR A 84 -15.66 -10.35 3.43
CA TYR A 84 -16.81 -10.39 4.31
C TYR A 84 -18.13 -10.39 3.53
N LEU A 85 -18.27 -9.51 2.55
CA LEU A 85 -19.43 -9.44 1.68
C LEU A 85 -19.67 -10.77 0.94
N THR A 86 -18.61 -11.40 0.43
CA THR A 86 -18.71 -12.71 -0.23
C THR A 86 -19.12 -13.81 0.72
N LYS A 87 -18.62 -13.80 1.98
CA LYS A 87 -18.94 -14.84 2.98
C LYS A 87 -20.32 -14.67 3.61
N SER A 88 -20.82 -13.44 3.74
CA SER A 88 -22.11 -13.15 4.38
C SER A 88 -23.30 -13.60 3.57
N GLY A 89 -23.09 -14.13 2.35
CA GLY A 89 -24.17 -14.64 1.52
C GLY A 89 -25.15 -13.55 1.08
N ILE A 90 -24.68 -12.31 0.95
CA ILE A 90 -25.51 -11.18 0.44
C ILE A 90 -26.18 -11.57 -0.89
N GLU A 91 -25.52 -12.41 -1.68
CA GLU A 91 -26.08 -13.00 -2.89
C GLU A 91 -27.38 -13.77 -2.63
N ASN A 92 -27.44 -14.53 -1.53
CA ASN A 92 -28.64 -15.31 -1.16
C ASN A 92 -29.72 -14.42 -0.52
N PHE A 93 -29.34 -13.33 0.13
CA PHE A 93 -30.29 -12.40 0.76
C PHE A 93 -31.08 -11.63 -0.31
N VAL A 94 -30.38 -11.21 -1.37
CA VAL A 94 -30.99 -10.48 -2.51
C VAL A 94 -31.97 -11.36 -3.28
N SER A 95 -31.67 -12.65 -3.44
CA SER A 95 -32.52 -13.58 -4.19
C SER A 95 -33.82 -13.95 -3.45
N ASN A 96 -33.92 -13.70 -2.15
CA ASN A 96 -35.06 -14.12 -1.31
C ASN A 96 -36.05 -12.99 -1.00
N GLU A 97 -35.73 -11.73 -1.25
CA GLU A 97 -36.68 -10.65 -1.10
C GLU A 97 -37.48 -10.47 -2.39
N HIS A 98 -38.82 -10.65 -2.28
CA HIS A 98 -39.79 -10.37 -3.34
C HIS A 98 -39.90 -8.85 -3.54
N GLY A 99 -38.88 -8.26 -4.15
CA GLY A 99 -38.85 -6.86 -4.56
C GLY A 99 -39.38 -6.69 -5.99
N ASP A 100 -39.72 -5.47 -6.33
CA ASP A 100 -40.05 -5.03 -7.69
C ASP A 100 -38.96 -5.50 -8.67
N ASP A 101 -39.35 -6.03 -9.82
CA ASP A 101 -38.48 -6.63 -10.85
C ASP A 101 -37.27 -5.74 -11.20
N MET A 102 -37.47 -4.43 -11.19
CA MET A 102 -36.44 -3.42 -11.41
C MET A 102 -35.38 -3.39 -10.30
N SER A 103 -35.76 -3.56 -9.05
CA SER A 103 -34.83 -3.56 -7.91
C SER A 103 -33.98 -4.81 -7.88
N VAL A 104 -34.52 -5.95 -8.30
CA VAL A 104 -33.80 -7.23 -8.42
C VAL A 104 -32.73 -7.12 -9.52
N GLN A 105 -33.06 -6.57 -10.70
CA GLN A 105 -32.08 -6.40 -11.79
C GLN A 105 -30.91 -5.48 -11.40
N VAL A 106 -31.17 -4.37 -10.70
CA VAL A 106 -30.12 -3.45 -10.23
C VAL A 106 -29.19 -4.15 -9.22
N MET A 107 -29.77 -4.97 -8.36
CA MET A 107 -29.03 -5.69 -7.33
C MET A 107 -28.18 -6.82 -7.91
N ASP A 108 -28.71 -7.56 -8.89
CA ASP A 108 -27.95 -8.59 -9.62
C ASP A 108 -26.76 -7.97 -10.37
N ALA A 109 -26.96 -6.85 -11.05
CA ALA A 109 -25.87 -6.11 -11.70
C ALA A 109 -24.79 -5.65 -10.68
N PHE A 110 -25.21 -5.25 -9.47
CA PHE A 110 -24.29 -4.88 -8.40
C PHE A 110 -23.48 -6.08 -7.89
N VAL A 111 -24.14 -7.23 -7.67
CA VAL A 111 -23.50 -8.48 -7.25
C VAL A 111 -22.49 -8.95 -8.29
N ASP A 112 -22.84 -8.91 -9.57
CA ASP A 112 -21.93 -9.28 -10.67
C ASP A 112 -20.72 -8.35 -10.77
N THR A 113 -20.94 -7.05 -10.53
CA THR A 113 -19.85 -6.09 -10.45
C THR A 113 -18.89 -6.38 -9.29
N LEU A 114 -19.42 -6.76 -8.13
CA LEU A 114 -18.63 -7.17 -6.97
C LEU A 114 -17.84 -8.45 -7.26
N ARG A 115 -18.48 -9.47 -7.86
CA ARG A 115 -17.83 -10.73 -8.26
C ARG A 115 -16.66 -10.45 -9.20
N SER A 116 -16.88 -9.67 -10.25
CA SER A 116 -15.85 -9.31 -11.22
C SER A 116 -14.66 -8.58 -10.55
N ARG A 117 -14.93 -7.69 -9.59
CA ARG A 117 -13.86 -7.02 -8.82
C ARG A 117 -13.07 -7.99 -7.94
N ILE A 118 -13.76 -8.91 -7.27
CA ILE A 118 -13.12 -9.94 -6.42
C ILE A 118 -12.22 -10.84 -7.27
N GLU A 119 -12.68 -11.28 -8.44
CA GLU A 119 -11.89 -12.11 -9.36
C GLU A 119 -10.66 -11.38 -9.85
N LYS A 120 -10.79 -10.10 -10.24
CA LYS A 120 -9.64 -9.27 -10.64
C LYS A 120 -8.60 -9.14 -9.53
N VAL A 121 -9.04 -8.89 -8.29
CA VAL A 121 -8.14 -8.81 -7.14
C VAL A 121 -7.45 -10.15 -6.88
N ARG A 122 -8.19 -11.27 -6.96
CA ARG A 122 -7.61 -12.62 -6.81
C ARG A 122 -6.58 -12.94 -7.87
N HIS A 123 -6.85 -12.55 -9.12
CA HIS A 123 -5.92 -12.76 -10.24
C HIS A 123 -4.62 -11.98 -10.03
N VAL A 124 -4.72 -10.69 -9.70
CA VAL A 124 -3.56 -9.84 -9.40
C VAL A 124 -2.77 -10.36 -8.19
N ASP A 125 -3.46 -10.80 -7.13
CA ASP A 125 -2.80 -11.37 -5.94
C ASP A 125 -2.07 -12.70 -6.28
N ALA A 126 -2.61 -13.51 -7.18
CA ALA A 126 -1.97 -14.72 -7.65
C ALA A 126 -0.71 -14.41 -8.48
N GLU A 127 -0.80 -13.48 -9.43
CA GLU A 127 0.35 -13.03 -10.23
C GLU A 127 1.46 -12.46 -9.35
N VAL A 128 1.12 -11.59 -8.38
CA VAL A 128 2.11 -11.03 -7.45
C VAL A 128 2.77 -12.12 -6.62
N LYS A 129 2.03 -13.13 -6.17
CA LYS A 129 2.61 -14.25 -5.42
C LYS A 129 3.57 -15.06 -6.28
N GLU A 130 3.24 -15.33 -7.54
CA GLU A 130 4.11 -16.03 -8.47
C GLU A 130 5.41 -15.26 -8.71
N LEU A 131 5.32 -13.95 -8.99
CA LEU A 131 6.49 -13.09 -9.16
C LEU A 131 7.40 -13.07 -7.93
N VAL A 132 6.81 -12.98 -6.73
CA VAL A 132 7.58 -13.01 -5.47
C VAL A 132 8.28 -14.36 -5.26
N VAL A 133 7.63 -15.46 -5.66
CA VAL A 133 8.23 -16.80 -5.57
C VAL A 133 9.38 -16.95 -6.58
N GLU A 134 9.22 -16.44 -7.79
CA GLU A 134 10.27 -16.43 -8.81
C GLU A 134 11.48 -15.59 -8.38
N GLU A 135 11.25 -14.38 -7.85
CA GLU A 135 12.34 -13.56 -7.33
C GLU A 135 13.09 -14.23 -6.18
N LYS A 136 12.37 -14.89 -5.27
CA LYS A 136 13.01 -15.66 -4.18
C LYS A 136 13.83 -16.82 -4.71
N LYS A 137 13.39 -17.50 -5.76
CA LYS A 137 14.15 -18.56 -6.42
C LYS A 137 15.41 -18.00 -7.08
N LYS A 138 15.31 -16.90 -7.83
CA LYS A 138 16.44 -16.20 -8.46
C LYS A 138 17.48 -15.75 -7.41
N ARG A 139 17.04 -15.16 -6.29
CA ARG A 139 17.94 -14.76 -5.20
C ARG A 139 18.65 -15.96 -4.53
N LYS A 140 17.96 -17.10 -4.38
CA LYS A 140 18.60 -18.32 -3.85
C LYS A 140 19.66 -18.89 -4.79
N VAL A 141 19.41 -18.86 -6.09
CA VAL A 141 20.37 -19.32 -7.10
C VAL A 141 21.61 -18.42 -7.11
N THR A 142 21.44 -17.09 -7.12
CA THR A 142 22.58 -16.16 -7.08
C THR A 142 23.39 -16.25 -5.79
N LEU A 143 22.79 -16.59 -4.65
CA LEU A 143 23.51 -16.83 -3.38
C LEU A 143 24.27 -18.16 -3.37
N ALA A 144 23.77 -19.18 -4.07
CA ALA A 144 24.42 -20.47 -4.21
C ALA A 144 25.63 -20.43 -5.17
N ASP A 145 25.56 -19.56 -6.20
CA ASP A 145 26.64 -19.36 -7.19
C ASP A 145 27.72 -18.37 -6.70
N SER A 146 27.49 -17.64 -5.62
CA SER A 146 28.50 -16.80 -4.99
C SER A 146 29.42 -17.66 -4.13
N ASN A 147 30.43 -18.27 -4.75
CA ASN A 147 31.51 -18.95 -4.07
C ASN A 147 32.37 -17.93 -3.29
N LEU A 148 32.04 -17.73 -2.02
CA LEU A 148 32.85 -16.92 -1.09
C LEU A 148 34.21 -17.56 -0.84
N SER A 149 34.43 -18.80 -1.23
CA SER A 149 35.70 -19.53 -1.09
C SER A 149 36.82 -19.00 -1.98
N GLU A 150 36.51 -18.30 -3.09
CA GLU A 150 37.53 -17.68 -3.96
C GLU A 150 38.07 -16.34 -3.42
N PHE A 151 37.49 -15.79 -2.34
CA PHE A 151 37.92 -14.51 -1.75
C PHE A 151 38.79 -14.71 -0.49
N LEU A 152 39.07 -15.95 -0.08
CA LEU A 152 39.81 -16.28 1.15
C LEU A 152 41.17 -16.93 0.87
N GLU A 153 41.64 -16.96 -0.37
CA GLU A 153 43.02 -17.20 -0.75
C GLU A 153 43.73 -15.86 -1.06
#